data_26ec0f7a35940691864e7410b32690dc
#
_entry.id   26ec0f7a35940691864e7410b32690dc
#
_cell.length_a   1.000
_cell.length_b   1.000
_cell.length_c   1.000
_cell.angle_alpha   90.00
_cell.angle_beta   90.00
_cell.angle_gamma   90.00
#
_symmetry.space_group_name_H-M   'P 1'
#
loop_
_entity.id
_entity.type
_entity.pdbx_description
1 polymer ?
#
loop_
_entity_poly.entity_id
_entity_poly.type
_entity_poly.pdbx_seq_one_letter_code
_entity_poly.pdbx_strand_id
1 'polypeptide(L)'
;MSRHLISTLAIPLFSLLTLSFAAQAQAQQPIRPPIATTQVEGTDNVYIFRNGGHQAMFVVTSDGVIATDPVAYGKPTGGQDYLNEIRKLTDKPIRYLVYSHHHFDHIAGGKVFKDAGAKVLAHRIAKARLERLNDPHTVLPDEAWAMRVV
;
A
#
# COMPACT_ATOMS: atom_id res chain seq x y z
N MET A 1 60.72 -60.39 -43.34
CA MET A 1 59.49 -59.71 -43.76
C MET A 1 58.79 -59.15 -42.51
N SER A 2 59.07 -57.93 -42.14
CA SER A 2 58.51 -57.25 -40.94
C SER A 2 57.52 -56.19 -41.38
N ARG A 3 56.27 -56.37 -41.04
CA ARG A 3 55.22 -55.35 -41.27
C ARG A 3 55.11 -54.44 -40.05
N HIS A 4 55.45 -53.15 -40.20
CA HIS A 4 55.21 -52.15 -39.23
C HIS A 4 53.74 -51.71 -39.31
N LEU A 5 53.00 -51.90 -38.20
CA LEU A 5 51.67 -51.37 -37.98
C LEU A 5 51.80 -49.97 -37.39
N ILE A 6 51.34 -48.98 -38.14
CA ILE A 6 51.25 -47.58 -37.67
C ILE A 6 49.90 -47.44 -36.98
N SER A 7 49.93 -47.27 -35.66
CA SER A 7 48.77 -46.99 -34.85
C SER A 7 48.49 -45.48 -34.86
N THR A 8 47.38 -45.08 -35.49
CA THR A 8 46.87 -43.71 -35.49
C THR A 8 46.10 -43.44 -34.20
N LEU A 9 46.69 -42.56 -33.36
CA LEU A 9 46.08 -42.09 -32.13
C LEU A 9 45.05 -40.99 -32.48
N ALA A 10 43.78 -41.29 -32.31
CA ALA A 10 42.68 -40.32 -32.45
C ALA A 10 42.55 -39.55 -31.14
N ILE A 11 42.79 -38.26 -31.19
CA ILE A 11 42.59 -37.31 -30.05
C ILE A 11 41.12 -36.86 -30.08
N PRO A 12 40.35 -37.10 -29.03
CA PRO A 12 38.99 -36.57 -28.97
C PRO A 12 39.02 -35.07 -28.73
N LEU A 13 38.36 -34.33 -29.62
CA LEU A 13 38.12 -32.90 -29.52
C LEU A 13 37.12 -32.64 -28.40
N PHE A 14 37.61 -32.25 -27.20
CA PHE A 14 36.74 -31.83 -26.10
C PHE A 14 36.23 -30.42 -26.39
N SER A 15 34.96 -30.34 -26.84
CA SER A 15 34.24 -29.07 -26.98
C SER A 15 33.99 -28.46 -25.59
N LEU A 16 34.75 -27.44 -25.23
CA LEU A 16 34.48 -26.61 -24.06
C LEU A 16 33.22 -25.79 -24.34
N LEU A 17 32.09 -26.23 -23.76
CA LEU A 17 30.86 -25.47 -23.72
C LEU A 17 31.02 -24.41 -22.63
N THR A 18 31.38 -23.18 -22.97
CA THR A 18 31.41 -22.03 -22.06
C THR A 18 29.97 -21.62 -21.78
N LEU A 19 29.44 -21.98 -20.62
CA LEU A 19 28.19 -21.38 -20.09
C LEU A 19 28.48 -19.92 -19.71
N SER A 20 28.05 -19.02 -20.59
CA SER A 20 27.99 -17.59 -20.24
C SER A 20 26.84 -17.36 -19.26
N PHE A 21 27.13 -17.25 -17.97
CA PHE A 21 26.19 -16.72 -17.00
C PHE A 21 26.04 -15.23 -17.28
N ALA A 22 24.99 -14.84 -17.97
CA ALA A 22 24.54 -13.47 -18.01
C ALA A 22 24.03 -13.12 -16.61
N ALA A 23 24.83 -12.39 -15.83
CA ALA A 23 24.40 -11.78 -14.59
C ALA A 23 23.30 -10.77 -14.93
N GLN A 24 22.04 -11.16 -14.71
CA GLN A 24 20.92 -10.23 -14.76
C GLN A 24 21.12 -9.25 -13.59
N ALA A 25 21.55 -8.03 -13.92
CA ALA A 25 21.53 -6.93 -12.98
C ALA A 25 20.08 -6.70 -12.59
N GLN A 26 19.67 -7.18 -11.41
CA GLN A 26 18.41 -6.82 -10.79
C GLN A 26 18.49 -5.32 -10.52
N ALA A 27 17.77 -4.54 -11.31
CA ALA A 27 17.62 -3.13 -11.07
C ALA A 27 17.05 -2.97 -9.64
N GLN A 28 17.88 -2.45 -8.74
CA GLN A 28 17.46 -2.13 -7.38
C GLN A 28 16.31 -1.14 -7.47
N GLN A 29 15.14 -1.55 -7.03
CA GLN A 29 14.01 -0.63 -6.95
C GLN A 29 14.39 0.53 -6.03
N PRO A 30 14.09 1.78 -6.42
CA PRO A 30 14.40 2.93 -5.59
C PRO A 30 13.77 2.75 -4.21
N ILE A 31 14.58 2.98 -3.16
CA ILE A 31 14.11 2.94 -1.77
C ILE A 31 13.05 4.04 -1.64
N ARG A 32 11.79 3.64 -1.57
CA ARG A 32 10.68 4.57 -1.36
C ARG A 32 10.68 4.98 0.11
N PRO A 33 10.50 6.28 0.43
CA PRO A 33 10.36 6.71 1.81
C PRO A 33 9.21 5.95 2.48
N PRO A 34 9.34 5.60 3.76
CA PRO A 34 8.30 4.84 4.49
C PRO A 34 6.96 5.58 4.54
N ILE A 35 7.00 6.93 4.54
CA ILE A 35 5.83 7.81 4.45
C ILE A 35 6.01 8.70 3.23
N ALA A 36 5.01 8.75 2.39
CA ALA A 36 4.98 9.58 1.19
C ALA A 36 3.54 9.87 0.76
N THR A 37 3.35 11.04 0.17
CA THR A 37 2.10 11.41 -0.49
C THR A 37 2.38 11.75 -1.94
N THR A 38 1.60 11.20 -2.85
CA THR A 38 1.70 11.46 -4.29
C THR A 38 0.33 11.80 -4.86
N GLN A 39 0.29 12.80 -5.74
CA GLN A 39 -0.93 13.11 -6.48
C GLN A 39 -1.19 12.03 -7.52
N VAL A 40 -2.46 11.69 -7.71
CA VAL A 40 -2.87 10.75 -8.76
C VAL A 40 -2.81 11.45 -10.10
N GLU A 41 -2.10 10.86 -11.04
CA GLU A 41 -1.96 11.39 -12.39
C GLU A 41 -3.33 11.62 -13.04
N GLY A 42 -3.47 12.77 -13.74
CA GLY A 42 -4.73 13.17 -14.38
C GLY A 42 -5.79 13.71 -13.43
N THR A 43 -5.45 13.96 -12.17
CA THR A 43 -6.35 14.58 -11.18
C THR A 43 -5.70 15.79 -10.53
N ASP A 44 -6.52 16.77 -10.08
CA ASP A 44 -6.04 17.98 -9.40
C ASP A 44 -6.12 17.87 -7.87
N ASN A 45 -6.88 16.89 -7.35
CA ASN A 45 -7.30 16.88 -5.94
C ASN A 45 -7.33 15.49 -5.31
N VAL A 46 -6.85 14.46 -6.00
CA VAL A 46 -6.79 13.07 -5.50
C VAL A 46 -5.35 12.70 -5.18
N TYR A 47 -5.13 12.14 -4.00
CA TYR A 47 -3.79 11.81 -3.50
C TYR A 47 -3.76 10.40 -2.93
N ILE A 48 -2.62 9.74 -3.09
CA ILE A 48 -2.30 8.46 -2.42
C ILE A 48 -1.33 8.75 -1.28
N PHE A 49 -1.76 8.42 -0.09
CA PHE A 49 -0.90 8.34 1.09
C PHE A 49 -0.31 6.94 1.20
N ARG A 50 1.00 6.86 1.45
CA ARG A 50 1.72 5.61 1.67
C ARG A 50 2.28 5.59 3.09
N ASN A 51 2.11 4.45 3.76
CA ASN A 51 2.70 4.19 5.07
C ASN A 51 3.32 2.78 5.08
N GLY A 52 4.59 2.69 4.68
CA GLY A 52 5.27 1.43 4.46
C GLY A 52 4.64 0.63 3.32
N GLY A 53 4.19 -0.58 3.59
CA GLY A 53 3.52 -1.47 2.62
C GLY A 53 2.05 -1.14 2.36
N HIS A 54 1.43 -0.26 3.16
CA HIS A 54 0.01 0.10 3.05
C HIS A 54 -0.18 1.43 2.31
N GLN A 55 -1.34 1.55 1.69
CA GLN A 55 -1.74 2.78 1.00
C GLN A 55 -3.17 3.14 1.38
N ALA A 56 -3.42 4.43 1.40
CA ALA A 56 -4.74 5.01 1.53
C ALA A 56 -4.91 6.15 0.50
N MET A 57 -6.11 6.59 0.29
CA MET A 57 -6.43 7.68 -0.63
C MET A 57 -7.10 8.82 0.12
N PHE A 58 -6.84 10.05 -0.28
CA PHE A 58 -7.69 11.16 0.13
C PHE A 58 -7.98 12.11 -1.03
N VAL A 59 -9.10 12.80 -0.91
CA VAL A 59 -9.58 13.76 -1.90
C VAL A 59 -9.78 15.10 -1.22
N VAL A 60 -9.21 16.16 -1.78
CA VAL A 60 -9.43 17.54 -1.35
C VAL A 60 -10.57 18.12 -2.16
N THR A 61 -11.72 18.34 -1.53
CA THR A 61 -12.91 18.92 -2.18
C THR A 61 -13.07 20.40 -1.85
N SER A 62 -14.09 21.09 -2.42
CA SER A 62 -14.44 22.46 -2.03
C SER A 62 -14.76 22.57 -0.53
N ASP A 63 -15.43 21.56 0.05
CA ASP A 63 -16.01 21.59 1.39
C ASP A 63 -15.10 20.99 2.48
N GLY A 64 -14.00 20.36 2.08
CA GLY A 64 -13.07 19.71 2.99
C GLY A 64 -12.46 18.43 2.42
N VAL A 65 -11.79 17.68 3.27
CA VAL A 65 -11.08 16.46 2.89
C VAL A 65 -11.92 15.23 3.20
N ILE A 66 -11.92 14.30 2.25
CA ILE A 66 -12.40 12.92 2.43
C ILE A 66 -11.17 12.03 2.44
N ALA A 67 -10.87 11.42 3.58
CA ALA A 67 -9.77 10.47 3.72
C ALA A 67 -10.30 9.03 3.80
N THR A 68 -9.52 8.07 3.34
CA THR A 68 -9.81 6.65 3.51
C THR A 68 -8.81 6.01 4.44
N ASP A 69 -9.16 4.91 5.05
CA ASP A 69 -8.30 3.97 5.79
C ASP A 69 -7.01 4.57 6.39
N PRO A 70 -6.93 4.81 7.71
CA PRO A 70 -5.77 5.43 8.34
C PRO A 70 -4.46 4.64 8.22
N VAL A 71 -4.53 3.32 7.95
CA VAL A 71 -3.41 2.37 7.72
C VAL A 71 -2.29 2.45 8.76
N ALA A 72 -2.66 2.62 10.04
CA ALA A 72 -1.71 2.84 11.13
C ALA A 72 -1.43 1.61 12.00
N TYR A 73 -1.85 0.41 11.60
CA TYR A 73 -1.57 -0.81 12.36
C TYR A 73 -0.07 -1.04 12.57
N GLY A 74 0.32 -1.26 13.84
CA GLY A 74 1.74 -1.42 14.19
C GLY A 74 2.59 -0.15 14.06
N LYS A 75 1.97 1.02 13.83
CA LYS A 75 2.64 2.31 13.62
C LYS A 75 2.02 3.35 14.56
N PRO A 76 2.58 3.57 15.75
CA PRO A 76 1.98 4.42 16.79
C PRO A 76 1.64 5.84 16.33
N THR A 77 2.44 6.42 15.42
CA THR A 77 2.23 7.76 14.87
C THR A 77 1.49 7.77 13.53
N GLY A 78 1.20 6.59 12.94
CA GLY A 78 0.75 6.46 11.55
C GLY A 78 -0.49 7.27 11.20
N GLY A 79 -1.48 7.35 12.10
CA GLY A 79 -2.65 8.19 11.89
C GLY A 79 -2.32 9.68 11.90
N GLN A 80 -1.43 10.11 12.81
CA GLN A 80 -0.96 11.50 12.87
C GLN A 80 -0.09 11.85 11.65
N ASP A 81 0.75 10.93 11.21
CA ASP A 81 1.58 11.11 10.03
C ASP A 81 0.72 11.32 8.78
N TYR A 82 -0.37 10.55 8.65
CA TYR A 82 -1.32 10.74 7.57
C TYR A 82 -2.01 12.11 7.63
N LEU A 83 -2.48 12.50 8.80
CA LEU A 83 -3.08 13.82 8.98
C LEU A 83 -2.08 14.95 8.66
N ASN A 84 -0.82 14.81 9.08
CA ASN A 84 0.24 15.76 8.78
C ASN A 84 0.53 15.85 7.28
N GLU A 85 0.52 14.73 6.55
CA GLU A 85 0.67 14.72 5.09
C GLU A 85 -0.48 15.47 4.39
N ILE A 86 -1.72 15.29 4.84
CA ILE A 86 -2.87 16.06 4.33
C ILE A 86 -2.66 17.55 4.61
N ARG A 87 -2.20 17.91 5.81
CA ARG A 87 -2.00 19.32 6.21
C ARG A 87 -0.89 20.04 5.45
N LYS A 88 0.05 19.33 4.83
CA LYS A 88 1.03 19.94 3.92
C LYS A 88 0.40 20.46 2.62
N LEU A 89 -0.77 19.95 2.26
CA LEU A 89 -1.45 20.24 1.00
C LEU A 89 -2.67 21.15 1.15
N THR A 90 -3.31 21.16 2.34
CA THR A 90 -4.53 21.94 2.57
C THR A 90 -4.82 22.16 4.05
N ASP A 91 -5.36 23.31 4.38
CA ASP A 91 -5.88 23.66 5.71
C ASP A 91 -7.37 23.31 5.88
N LYS A 92 -8.01 22.79 4.83
CA LYS A 92 -9.43 22.46 4.85
C LYS A 92 -9.76 21.43 5.94
N PRO A 93 -10.96 21.47 6.54
CA PRO A 93 -11.36 20.50 7.56
C PRO A 93 -11.42 19.09 7.00
N ILE A 94 -11.09 18.10 7.83
CA ILE A 94 -11.35 16.71 7.50
C ILE A 94 -12.84 16.46 7.72
N ARG A 95 -13.59 16.24 6.65
CA ARG A 95 -15.04 16.02 6.72
C ARG A 95 -15.37 14.57 7.01
N TYR A 96 -14.68 13.67 6.31
CA TYR A 96 -14.99 12.24 6.38
C TYR A 96 -13.73 11.40 6.46
N LEU A 97 -13.81 10.33 7.25
CA LEU A 97 -12.93 9.19 7.22
C LEU A 97 -13.74 7.98 6.78
N VAL A 98 -13.43 7.40 5.64
CA VAL A 98 -14.17 6.28 5.05
C VAL A 98 -13.36 5.00 5.22
N TYR A 99 -13.92 4.02 5.91
CA TYR A 99 -13.35 2.68 5.97
C TYR A 99 -13.74 1.86 4.74
N SER A 100 -12.76 1.41 3.98
CA SER A 100 -12.98 0.55 2.82
C SER A 100 -13.54 -0.81 3.24
N HIS A 101 -13.06 -1.34 4.38
CA HIS A 101 -13.53 -2.57 5.01
C HIS A 101 -13.20 -2.58 6.51
N HIS A 102 -13.40 -3.70 7.19
CA HIS A 102 -13.33 -3.77 8.65
C HIS A 102 -11.99 -4.31 9.22
N HIS A 103 -10.99 -4.60 8.39
CA HIS A 103 -9.72 -5.14 8.86
C HIS A 103 -8.89 -4.07 9.59
N PHE A 104 -8.29 -4.49 10.71
CA PHE A 104 -7.64 -3.58 11.63
C PHE A 104 -6.37 -2.92 11.04
N ASP A 105 -5.67 -3.60 10.15
CA ASP A 105 -4.51 -3.06 9.44
C ASP A 105 -4.86 -1.87 8.51
N HIS A 106 -6.13 -1.74 8.13
CA HIS A 106 -6.65 -0.60 7.40
C HIS A 106 -7.23 0.49 8.30
N ILE A 107 -8.02 0.13 9.31
CA ILE A 107 -8.79 1.10 10.10
C ILE A 107 -8.07 1.62 11.36
N ALA A 108 -6.95 1.00 11.76
CA ALA A 108 -6.17 1.46 12.91
C ALA A 108 -5.70 2.91 12.71
N GLY A 109 -5.78 3.73 13.76
CA GLY A 109 -5.42 5.16 13.73
C GLY A 109 -6.60 6.08 13.42
N GLY A 110 -7.82 5.57 13.29
CA GLY A 110 -9.04 6.37 13.04
C GLY A 110 -9.32 7.46 14.08
N LYS A 111 -8.84 7.25 15.32
CA LYS A 111 -9.05 8.23 16.42
C LYS A 111 -8.50 9.61 16.09
N VAL A 112 -7.35 9.72 15.46
CA VAL A 112 -6.75 11.01 15.08
C VAL A 112 -7.67 11.81 14.16
N PHE A 113 -8.31 11.14 13.21
CA PHE A 113 -9.26 11.76 12.29
C PHE A 113 -10.57 12.14 12.98
N LYS A 114 -11.05 11.29 13.88
CA LYS A 114 -12.24 11.56 14.70
C LYS A 114 -12.03 12.79 15.57
N ASP A 115 -10.89 12.87 16.24
CA ASP A 115 -10.49 14.01 17.08
C ASP A 115 -10.33 15.30 16.24
N ALA A 116 -9.93 15.18 14.96
CA ALA A 116 -9.88 16.29 14.02
C ALA A 116 -11.25 16.70 13.44
N GLY A 117 -12.33 16.08 13.91
CA GLY A 117 -13.72 16.42 13.56
C GLY A 117 -14.30 15.63 12.38
N ALA A 118 -13.60 14.61 11.89
CA ALA A 118 -14.13 13.77 10.81
C ALA A 118 -15.32 12.92 11.26
N LYS A 119 -16.34 12.81 10.43
CA LYS A 119 -17.33 11.74 10.54
C LYS A 119 -16.77 10.46 9.94
N VAL A 120 -16.87 9.38 10.71
CA VAL A 120 -16.39 8.05 10.26
C VAL A 120 -17.52 7.32 9.56
N LEU A 121 -17.24 6.88 8.34
CA LEU A 121 -18.21 6.19 7.48
C LEU A 121 -17.73 4.78 7.16
N ALA A 122 -18.65 3.82 7.06
CA ALA A 122 -18.37 2.49 6.55
C ALA A 122 -19.60 1.87 5.87
N HIS A 123 -19.35 0.84 5.05
CA HIS A 123 -20.46 0.03 4.57
C HIS A 123 -21.18 -0.65 5.75
N ARG A 124 -22.53 -0.76 5.71
CA ARG A 124 -23.36 -1.29 6.80
C ARG A 124 -22.89 -2.65 7.35
N ILE A 125 -22.37 -3.53 6.48
CA ILE A 125 -21.86 -4.84 6.90
C ILE A 125 -20.57 -4.69 7.69
N ALA A 126 -19.67 -3.78 7.27
CA ALA A 126 -18.42 -3.50 7.99
C ALA A 126 -18.74 -2.90 9.37
N LYS A 127 -19.63 -1.91 9.44
CA LYS A 127 -20.08 -1.31 10.71
C LYS A 127 -20.64 -2.36 11.66
N ALA A 128 -21.60 -3.17 11.23
CA ALA A 128 -22.20 -4.22 12.06
C ALA A 128 -21.17 -5.25 12.54
N ARG A 129 -20.11 -5.52 11.75
CA ARG A 129 -19.02 -6.41 12.16
C ARG A 129 -18.14 -5.77 13.22
N LEU A 130 -17.78 -4.50 13.06
CA LEU A 130 -16.99 -3.75 14.05
C LEU A 130 -17.73 -3.61 15.37
N GLU A 131 -19.02 -3.33 15.35
CA GLU A 131 -19.88 -3.29 16.55
C GLU A 131 -19.88 -4.63 17.31
N ARG A 132 -19.93 -5.77 16.59
CA ARG A 132 -19.88 -7.10 17.21
C ARG A 132 -18.49 -7.44 17.78
N LEU A 133 -17.41 -6.98 17.12
CA LEU A 133 -16.04 -7.19 17.60
C LEU A 133 -15.78 -6.39 18.87
N ASN A 134 -16.40 -5.22 19.00
CA ASN A 134 -16.32 -4.34 20.16
C ASN A 134 -14.89 -4.09 20.65
N ASP A 135 -13.95 -3.90 19.72
CA ASP A 135 -12.55 -3.65 20.03
C ASP A 135 -12.38 -2.21 20.53
N PRO A 136 -11.83 -1.99 21.75
CA PRO A 136 -11.68 -0.65 22.34
C PRO A 136 -10.72 0.26 21.56
N HIS A 137 -9.86 -0.31 20.70
CA HIS A 137 -8.92 0.47 19.88
C HIS A 137 -9.50 0.86 18.52
N THR A 138 -10.71 0.41 18.22
CA THR A 138 -11.39 0.71 16.95
C THR A 138 -12.37 1.86 17.13
N VAL A 139 -12.25 2.88 16.28
CA VAL A 139 -13.28 3.92 16.17
C VAL A 139 -14.43 3.37 15.33
N LEU A 140 -15.60 3.24 15.96
CA LEU A 140 -16.81 2.78 15.29
C LEU A 140 -17.29 3.85 14.28
N PRO A 141 -17.80 3.43 13.10
CA PRO A 141 -18.41 4.35 12.15
C PRO A 141 -19.64 5.07 12.73
N ASP A 142 -19.68 6.39 12.56
CA ASP A 142 -20.85 7.20 12.91
C ASP A 142 -22.04 6.86 12.02
N GLU A 143 -21.78 6.76 10.72
CA GLU A 143 -22.80 6.54 9.70
C GLU A 143 -22.44 5.31 8.84
N ALA A 144 -23.43 4.72 8.21
CA ALA A 144 -23.25 3.60 7.31
C ALA A 144 -24.05 3.77 6.03
N TRP A 145 -23.49 3.31 4.92
CA TRP A 145 -24.21 3.21 3.66
C TRP A 145 -24.47 1.75 3.29
N ALA A 146 -25.45 1.56 2.41
CA ALA A 146 -25.69 0.29 1.73
C ALA A 146 -25.74 0.55 0.23
N MET A 147 -25.17 -0.35 -0.57
CA MET A 147 -25.41 -0.30 -2.01
C MET A 147 -26.89 -0.62 -2.27
N ARG A 148 -27.55 0.22 -3.05
CA ARG A 148 -28.77 -0.19 -3.70
C ARG A 148 -28.38 -1.09 -4.88
N VAL A 149 -28.84 -2.33 -4.84
CA VAL A 149 -28.88 -3.14 -6.06
C VAL A 149 -30.07 -2.61 -6.84
N VAL A 150 -29.80 -1.95 -7.97
CA VAL A 150 -30.81 -1.49 -8.91
C VAL A 150 -31.11 -2.63 -9.85
#